data_a736f5ced9f703a4b9bb1ba7b382e981
#
_entry.id   a736f5ced9f703a4b9bb1ba7b382e981
#
_cell.length_a   1.000
_cell.length_b   1.000
_cell.length_c   1.000
_cell.angle_alpha   90.00
_cell.angle_beta   90.00
_cell.angle_gamma   90.00
#
_symmetry.space_group_name_H-M   'P 1'
#
loop_
_entity.id
_entity.type
_entity.pdbx_description
1 polymer ?
#
loop_
_entity_poly.entity_id
_entity_poly.type
_entity_poly.pdbx_seq_one_letter_code
_entity_poly.pdbx_strand_id
1 'polypeptide(L)'
;GGMVIDTQSDLPHARQMIKMFGKVWPAMPKRVVNTHEDSDHVFGNQLFEGAEIIGHRSLPERMKKVAEPEEIQGLMEAANGAVKGFLLKLVHPGLVAAGRQLDEDYDFSGIELVPPTTLFDDRLEIMLDDAEVHIIHVGPCHEVGDALIWMPKERVLFAGDVLFRLCTPMGWVGTYEKWFETLDMIVDELKPEVIVPGHGPLCGVEGATEMKAYLEYVRNESRAFFDKGLKAGEAARKIDLGPYSDWLCPERIYMNIERAYREFRNEPFDKPWDQAKTFDEIYRVARARGIVPTF
;
A
#
# COMPACT_ATOMS: atom_id res chain seq x y z
N GLY A 1 22.49 14.59 8.51
CA GLY A 1 22.39 13.93 7.21
C GLY A 1 20.96 13.68 6.82
N GLY A 2 20.69 13.60 5.51
CA GLY A 2 19.35 13.35 4.98
C GLY A 2 18.84 11.94 5.28
N MET A 3 17.52 11.79 5.30
CA MET A 3 16.80 10.52 5.40
C MET A 3 15.77 10.45 4.28
N VAL A 4 15.61 9.30 3.66
CA VAL A 4 14.55 9.01 2.69
C VAL A 4 13.55 8.06 3.33
N ILE A 5 12.28 8.28 3.07
CA ILE A 5 11.20 7.42 3.49
C ILE A 5 10.63 6.78 2.24
N ASP A 6 10.72 5.46 2.18
CA ASP A 6 10.43 4.58 1.05
C ASP A 6 11.26 4.87 -0.22
N THR A 7 11.36 3.90 -1.10
CA THR A 7 12.35 3.94 -2.18
C THR A 7 11.78 3.64 -3.58
N GLN A 8 10.46 3.65 -3.75
CA GLN A 8 9.77 3.50 -5.03
C GLN A 8 9.64 2.07 -5.57
N SER A 9 8.81 1.94 -6.59
CA SER A 9 8.33 0.70 -7.21
C SER A 9 9.37 -0.03 -8.08
N ASP A 10 10.34 0.70 -8.61
CA ASP A 10 11.36 0.16 -9.51
C ASP A 10 12.62 1.03 -9.54
N LEU A 11 13.67 0.54 -10.21
CA LEU A 11 14.95 1.26 -10.27
C LEU A 11 14.88 2.56 -11.07
N PRO A 12 14.18 2.64 -12.23
CA PRO A 12 13.98 3.90 -12.94
C PRO A 12 13.34 5.01 -12.09
N HIS A 13 12.23 4.68 -11.39
CA HIS A 13 11.53 5.64 -10.52
C HIS A 13 12.38 6.04 -9.31
N ALA A 14 13.06 5.09 -8.68
CA ALA A 14 13.98 5.36 -7.58
C ALA A 14 15.14 6.28 -7.99
N ARG A 15 15.75 6.04 -9.18
CA ARG A 15 16.79 6.95 -9.73
C ARG A 15 16.24 8.34 -10.02
N GLN A 16 15.00 8.43 -10.52
CA GLN A 16 14.35 9.73 -10.75
C GLN A 16 14.11 10.46 -9.43
N MET A 17 13.64 9.78 -8.40
CA MET A 17 13.47 10.33 -7.04
C MET A 17 14.79 10.87 -6.49
N ILE A 18 15.86 10.08 -6.55
CA ILE A 18 17.23 10.50 -6.13
C ILE A 18 17.66 11.75 -6.89
N LYS A 19 17.45 11.78 -8.20
CA LYS A 19 17.78 12.96 -9.05
C LYS A 19 16.97 14.20 -8.65
N MET A 20 15.71 14.03 -8.29
CA MET A 20 14.86 15.14 -7.82
C MET A 20 15.33 15.66 -6.47
N PHE A 21 15.60 14.78 -5.51
CA PHE A 21 16.15 15.16 -4.21
C PHE A 21 17.50 15.82 -4.33
N GLY A 22 18.37 15.36 -5.23
CA GLY A 22 19.68 15.95 -5.51
C GLY A 22 19.65 17.41 -5.95
N LYS A 23 18.51 17.93 -6.40
CA LYS A 23 18.34 19.37 -6.70
C LYS A 23 18.23 20.23 -5.44
N VAL A 24 17.73 19.64 -4.35
CA VAL A 24 17.51 20.32 -3.06
C VAL A 24 18.60 19.94 -2.06
N TRP A 25 18.99 18.67 -2.08
CA TRP A 25 19.98 18.09 -1.18
C TRP A 25 20.95 17.21 -1.98
N PRO A 26 22.12 17.69 -2.37
CA PRO A 26 23.02 16.97 -3.30
C PRO A 26 23.74 15.77 -2.70
N ALA A 27 23.78 15.63 -1.37
CA ALA A 27 24.39 14.49 -0.71
C ALA A 27 23.41 13.30 -0.69
N MET A 28 23.92 12.08 -0.92
CA MET A 28 23.12 10.87 -0.73
C MET A 28 22.70 10.75 0.75
N PRO A 29 21.42 10.40 1.01
CA PRO A 29 20.96 10.18 2.37
C PRO A 29 21.69 9.01 3.00
N LYS A 30 21.98 9.14 4.30
CA LYS A 30 22.66 8.10 5.08
C LYS A 30 21.67 7.11 5.72
N ARG A 31 20.40 7.41 5.65
CA ARG A 31 19.32 6.60 6.20
C ARG A 31 18.18 6.46 5.23
N VAL A 32 17.61 5.28 5.19
CA VAL A 32 16.33 4.95 4.55
C VAL A 32 15.42 4.41 5.63
N VAL A 33 14.15 4.77 5.62
CA VAL A 33 13.12 4.14 6.45
C VAL A 33 12.09 3.52 5.52
N ASN A 34 11.85 2.22 5.64
CA ASN A 34 10.74 1.58 4.95
C ASN A 34 9.51 1.57 5.85
N THR A 35 8.41 2.15 5.35
CA THR A 35 7.15 2.21 6.09
C THR A 35 6.51 0.84 6.24
N HIS A 36 6.62 0.00 5.23
CA HIS A 36 6.13 -1.38 5.21
C HIS A 36 6.85 -2.20 4.12
N GLU A 37 6.38 -3.41 3.87
CA GLU A 37 7.08 -4.42 3.07
C GLU A 37 6.76 -4.44 1.58
N ASP A 38 5.78 -3.66 1.07
CA ASP A 38 5.32 -3.75 -0.31
C ASP A 38 6.35 -3.25 -1.33
N SER A 39 6.30 -3.83 -2.51
CA SER A 39 7.28 -3.62 -3.59
C SER A 39 7.49 -2.17 -3.98
N ASP A 40 6.42 -1.40 -4.03
CA ASP A 40 6.44 0.02 -4.41
C ASP A 40 7.02 0.95 -3.32
N HIS A 41 7.39 0.40 -2.16
CA HIS A 41 8.05 1.10 -1.06
C HIS A 41 9.50 0.66 -0.84
N VAL A 42 9.92 -0.51 -1.35
CA VAL A 42 11.22 -1.10 -0.99
C VAL A 42 12.15 -1.43 -2.16
N PHE A 43 11.66 -1.48 -3.40
CA PHE A 43 12.46 -1.96 -4.53
C PHE A 43 13.65 -1.07 -4.90
N GLY A 44 13.63 0.20 -4.53
CA GLY A 44 14.77 1.09 -4.71
C GLY A 44 15.85 1.00 -3.62
N ASN A 45 15.68 0.19 -2.56
CA ASN A 45 16.62 0.09 -1.44
C ASN A 45 18.06 -0.12 -1.89
N GLN A 46 18.28 -0.96 -2.90
CA GLN A 46 19.62 -1.27 -3.45
C GLN A 46 20.38 -0.04 -3.98
N LEU A 47 19.70 1.05 -4.33
CA LEU A 47 20.35 2.27 -4.80
C LEU A 47 20.94 3.14 -3.68
N PHE A 48 20.67 2.80 -2.43
CA PHE A 48 21.16 3.49 -1.24
C PHE A 48 22.30 2.71 -0.56
N GLU A 49 23.27 2.27 -1.36
CA GLU A 49 24.42 1.50 -0.88
C GLU A 49 25.16 2.24 0.24
N GLY A 50 25.40 1.55 1.35
CA GLY A 50 26.04 2.10 2.53
C GLY A 50 25.14 2.94 3.44
N ALA A 51 23.87 3.15 3.08
CA ALA A 51 22.90 3.75 4.00
C ALA A 51 22.42 2.75 5.04
N GLU A 52 22.06 3.23 6.22
CA GLU A 52 21.33 2.50 7.23
C GLU A 52 19.87 2.37 6.78
N ILE A 53 19.39 1.16 6.50
CA ILE A 53 18.00 0.90 6.16
C ILE A 53 17.28 0.46 7.43
N ILE A 54 16.25 1.21 7.82
CA ILE A 54 15.47 1.03 9.04
C ILE A 54 14.09 0.50 8.67
N GLY A 55 13.60 -0.51 9.39
CA GLY A 55 12.25 -1.04 9.19
C GLY A 55 11.79 -1.88 10.37
N HIS A 56 10.49 -2.14 10.42
CA HIS A 56 9.94 -3.01 11.45
C HIS A 56 10.55 -4.43 11.35
N ARG A 57 10.67 -5.13 12.47
CA ARG A 57 11.27 -6.47 12.58
C ARG A 57 10.67 -7.51 11.63
N SER A 58 9.41 -7.33 11.23
CA SER A 58 8.75 -8.26 10.30
C SER A 58 9.22 -8.12 8.85
N LEU A 59 9.76 -6.96 8.44
CA LEU A 59 10.01 -6.63 7.04
C LEU A 59 10.90 -7.66 6.31
N PRO A 60 12.05 -8.10 6.86
CA PRO A 60 12.94 -9.00 6.10
C PRO A 60 12.28 -10.33 5.67
N GLU A 61 11.38 -10.85 6.49
CA GLU A 61 10.63 -12.07 6.20
C GLU A 61 9.43 -11.79 5.29
N ARG A 62 8.77 -10.65 5.51
CA ARG A 62 7.57 -10.26 4.77
C ARG A 62 7.90 -9.85 3.34
N MET A 63 8.95 -9.06 3.13
CA MET A 63 9.42 -8.65 1.80
C MET A 63 9.62 -9.85 0.88
N LYS A 64 10.17 -10.96 1.37
CA LYS A 64 10.33 -12.21 0.60
C LYS A 64 9.00 -12.85 0.20
N LYS A 65 7.91 -12.54 0.88
CA LYS A 65 6.58 -13.14 0.62
C LYS A 65 5.70 -12.29 -0.28
N VAL A 66 5.87 -10.96 -0.23
CA VAL A 66 4.95 -10.03 -0.88
C VAL A 66 5.61 -9.19 -1.99
N ALA A 67 6.95 -9.16 -2.02
CA ALA A 67 7.72 -8.33 -2.94
C ALA A 67 8.83 -9.13 -3.66
N GLU A 68 8.55 -10.38 -4.08
CA GLU A 68 9.50 -11.19 -4.85
C GLU A 68 9.56 -10.71 -6.31
N PRO A 69 10.66 -10.06 -6.78
CA PRO A 69 10.72 -9.47 -8.12
C PRO A 69 10.55 -10.50 -9.23
N GLU A 70 11.08 -11.72 -9.05
CA GLU A 70 10.99 -12.80 -10.01
C GLU A 70 9.56 -13.32 -10.22
N GLU A 71 8.74 -13.32 -9.16
CA GLU A 71 7.32 -13.70 -9.25
C GLU A 71 6.54 -12.66 -10.04
N ILE A 72 6.81 -11.37 -9.81
CA ILE A 72 6.17 -10.27 -10.52
C ILE A 72 6.57 -10.29 -12.00
N GLN A 73 7.86 -10.45 -12.31
CA GLN A 73 8.36 -10.60 -13.68
C GLN A 73 7.74 -11.82 -14.37
N GLY A 74 7.66 -12.96 -13.69
CA GLY A 74 7.03 -14.16 -14.19
C GLY A 74 5.55 -13.96 -14.55
N LEU A 75 4.81 -13.16 -13.79
CA LEU A 75 3.44 -12.77 -14.11
C LEU A 75 3.37 -11.90 -15.36
N MET A 76 4.24 -10.89 -15.47
CA MET A 76 4.32 -10.00 -16.65
C MET A 76 4.62 -10.78 -17.93
N GLU A 77 5.62 -11.65 -17.89
CA GLU A 77 5.98 -12.54 -19.01
C GLU A 77 4.82 -13.48 -19.39
N ALA A 78 4.18 -14.08 -18.39
CA ALA A 78 3.03 -14.95 -18.62
C ALA A 78 1.85 -14.20 -19.24
N ALA A 79 1.57 -12.98 -18.80
CA ALA A 79 0.48 -12.14 -19.28
C ALA A 79 0.70 -11.68 -20.74
N ASN A 80 1.95 -11.44 -21.13
CA ASN A 80 2.34 -10.97 -22.46
C ASN A 80 2.65 -12.12 -23.46
N GLY A 81 2.85 -13.33 -22.96
CA GLY A 81 3.10 -14.50 -23.80
C GLY A 81 1.94 -14.82 -24.76
N ALA A 82 2.22 -14.96 -26.05
CA ALA A 82 1.20 -15.14 -27.08
C ALA A 82 0.24 -16.31 -26.80
N VAL A 83 0.74 -17.45 -26.38
CA VAL A 83 -0.07 -18.65 -26.09
C VAL A 83 -0.48 -18.68 -24.61
N LYS A 84 0.50 -18.51 -23.69
CA LYS A 84 0.23 -18.53 -22.25
C LYS A 84 -0.74 -17.41 -21.85
N GLY A 85 -0.49 -16.18 -22.30
CA GLY A 85 -1.35 -15.04 -21.99
C GLY A 85 -2.75 -15.18 -22.58
N PHE A 86 -2.88 -15.76 -23.78
CA PHE A 86 -4.19 -16.06 -24.34
C PHE A 86 -4.97 -17.08 -23.50
N LEU A 87 -4.33 -18.20 -23.13
CA LEU A 87 -4.97 -19.24 -22.33
C LEU A 87 -5.28 -18.74 -20.91
N LEU A 88 -4.35 -18.02 -20.29
CA LEU A 88 -4.53 -17.44 -18.97
C LEU A 88 -5.69 -16.43 -18.96
N LYS A 89 -5.81 -15.61 -20.00
CA LYS A 89 -6.90 -14.62 -20.14
C LYS A 89 -8.29 -15.25 -20.22
N LEU A 90 -8.40 -16.50 -20.71
CA LEU A 90 -9.69 -17.20 -20.74
C LEU A 90 -10.18 -17.57 -19.34
N VAL A 91 -9.26 -17.77 -18.40
CA VAL A 91 -9.57 -18.20 -17.00
C VAL A 91 -9.45 -17.03 -16.03
N HIS A 92 -8.40 -16.22 -16.18
CA HIS A 92 -8.02 -15.11 -15.29
C HIS A 92 -7.77 -13.81 -16.05
N PRO A 93 -8.82 -13.19 -16.63
CA PRO A 93 -8.67 -11.95 -17.42
C PRO A 93 -8.13 -10.77 -16.61
N GLY A 94 -8.47 -10.69 -15.32
CA GLY A 94 -7.99 -9.63 -14.43
C GLY A 94 -6.51 -9.78 -14.11
N LEU A 95 -6.05 -11.00 -13.84
CA LEU A 95 -4.63 -11.27 -13.61
C LEU A 95 -3.77 -10.92 -14.84
N VAL A 96 -4.26 -11.24 -16.05
CA VAL A 96 -3.57 -10.85 -17.30
C VAL A 96 -3.58 -9.33 -17.49
N ALA A 97 -4.67 -8.66 -17.15
CA ALA A 97 -4.73 -7.21 -17.24
C ALA A 97 -3.74 -6.55 -16.28
N ALA A 98 -3.67 -7.04 -15.04
CA ALA A 98 -2.69 -6.58 -14.04
C ALA A 98 -1.24 -6.78 -14.50
N GLY A 99 -0.89 -8.00 -14.95
CA GLY A 99 0.47 -8.27 -15.41
C GLY A 99 0.89 -7.43 -16.61
N ARG A 100 -0.03 -7.09 -17.51
CA ARG A 100 0.24 -6.19 -18.64
C ARG A 100 0.42 -4.75 -18.23
N GLN A 101 -0.41 -4.27 -17.31
CA GLN A 101 -0.27 -2.91 -16.79
C GLN A 101 1.05 -2.75 -16.04
N LEU A 102 1.44 -3.72 -15.21
CA LEU A 102 2.74 -3.71 -14.54
C LEU A 102 3.91 -3.64 -15.55
N ASP A 103 3.83 -4.37 -16.66
CA ASP A 103 4.84 -4.37 -17.73
C ASP A 103 4.89 -3.05 -18.53
N GLU A 104 3.75 -2.34 -18.63
CA GLU A 104 3.66 -1.03 -19.28
C GLU A 104 4.19 0.10 -18.39
N ASP A 105 3.96 0.02 -17.08
CA ASP A 105 4.20 1.11 -16.13
C ASP A 105 5.57 1.01 -15.43
N TYR A 106 6.15 -0.22 -15.29
CA TYR A 106 7.34 -0.47 -14.47
C TYR A 106 8.38 -1.36 -15.15
N ASP A 107 9.64 -1.18 -14.75
CA ASP A 107 10.76 -2.04 -15.12
C ASP A 107 11.36 -2.72 -13.88
N PHE A 108 10.98 -3.96 -13.65
CA PHE A 108 11.48 -4.76 -12.53
C PHE A 108 12.80 -5.49 -12.81
N SER A 109 13.44 -5.22 -13.97
CA SER A 109 14.72 -5.86 -14.30
C SER A 109 15.84 -5.39 -13.38
N GLY A 110 16.63 -6.36 -12.89
CA GLY A 110 17.80 -6.11 -12.07
C GLY A 110 17.48 -5.60 -10.66
N ILE A 111 16.24 -5.77 -10.18
CA ILE A 111 15.90 -5.49 -8.78
C ILE A 111 16.48 -6.59 -7.90
N GLU A 112 17.24 -6.16 -6.91
CA GLU A 112 17.74 -7.00 -5.82
C GLU A 112 17.00 -6.59 -4.53
N LEU A 113 16.40 -7.54 -3.85
CA LEU A 113 15.66 -7.28 -2.63
C LEU A 113 16.62 -7.03 -1.47
N VAL A 114 16.74 -5.79 -1.04
CA VAL A 114 17.61 -5.37 0.08
C VAL A 114 16.76 -5.06 1.31
N PRO A 115 16.74 -5.96 2.31
CA PRO A 115 15.96 -5.76 3.52
C PRO A 115 16.58 -4.71 4.46
N PRO A 116 15.79 -4.19 5.43
CA PRO A 116 16.30 -3.36 6.49
C PRO A 116 17.47 -3.99 7.27
N THR A 117 18.46 -3.16 7.59
CA THR A 117 19.64 -3.52 8.37
C THR A 117 19.49 -3.17 9.85
N THR A 118 18.69 -2.18 10.17
CA THR A 118 18.31 -1.77 11.52
C THR A 118 16.82 -2.08 11.74
N LEU A 119 16.55 -2.97 12.70
CA LEU A 119 15.21 -3.45 12.99
C LEU A 119 14.71 -2.87 14.30
N PHE A 120 13.43 -2.48 14.34
CA PHE A 120 12.76 -2.06 15.56
C PHE A 120 11.46 -2.86 15.79
N ASP A 121 10.95 -2.83 17.02
CA ASP A 121 9.70 -3.52 17.39
C ASP A 121 8.53 -2.52 17.43
N ASP A 122 8.35 -1.78 18.51
CA ASP A 122 7.20 -0.90 18.71
C ASP A 122 7.51 0.55 18.28
N ARG A 123 8.68 1.05 18.67
CA ARG A 123 9.08 2.44 18.44
C ARG A 123 10.60 2.60 18.40
N LEU A 124 11.05 3.47 17.51
CA LEU A 124 12.42 3.93 17.43
C LEU A 124 12.45 5.46 17.35
N GLU A 125 13.24 6.10 18.18
CA GLU A 125 13.48 7.54 18.16
C GLU A 125 14.90 7.81 17.70
N ILE A 126 15.03 8.68 16.71
CA ILE A 126 16.32 9.07 16.14
C ILE A 126 16.42 10.58 16.02
N MET A 127 17.63 11.09 16.13
CA MET A 127 17.93 12.47 15.79
C MET A 127 18.50 12.55 14.37
N LEU A 128 17.94 13.44 13.59
CA LEU A 128 18.41 13.79 12.25
C LEU A 128 18.87 15.25 12.27
N ASP A 129 20.16 15.45 12.56
CA ASP A 129 20.73 16.74 12.95
C ASP A 129 20.02 17.33 14.19
N ASP A 130 19.17 18.34 14.03
CA ASP A 130 18.37 18.95 15.11
C ASP A 130 16.88 18.57 15.05
N ALA A 131 16.50 17.70 14.12
CA ALA A 131 15.13 17.18 14.00
C ALA A 131 14.97 15.84 14.74
N GLU A 132 13.98 15.77 15.60
CA GLU A 132 13.56 14.55 16.26
C GLU A 132 12.59 13.79 15.34
N VAL A 133 12.84 12.48 15.15
CA VAL A 133 12.04 11.60 14.30
C VAL A 133 11.63 10.38 15.11
N HIS A 134 10.33 10.14 15.19
CA HIS A 134 9.75 8.96 15.81
C HIS A 134 9.24 8.01 14.74
N ILE A 135 9.74 6.80 14.71
CA ILE A 135 9.29 5.71 13.86
C ILE A 135 8.42 4.82 14.74
N ILE A 136 7.13 4.71 14.45
CA ILE A 136 6.12 4.10 15.32
C ILE A 136 5.44 2.97 14.56
N HIS A 137 5.61 1.73 15.04
CA HIS A 137 4.86 0.60 14.47
C HIS A 137 3.38 0.69 14.84
N VAL A 138 2.53 0.56 13.84
CA VAL A 138 1.07 0.63 13.99
C VAL A 138 0.35 -0.53 13.32
N GLY A 139 1.10 -1.40 12.64
CA GLY A 139 0.50 -2.54 11.95
C GLY A 139 -0.18 -3.56 12.87
N PRO A 140 -0.97 -4.45 12.30
CA PRO A 140 -1.32 -4.50 10.89
C PRO A 140 -2.56 -3.64 10.55
N CYS A 141 -2.40 -2.65 9.68
CA CYS A 141 -3.49 -1.88 9.08
C CYS A 141 -3.62 -2.24 7.59
N HIS A 142 -2.63 -1.85 6.79
CA HIS A 142 -2.45 -2.21 5.38
C HIS A 142 -1.59 -3.46 5.23
N GLU A 143 -0.40 -3.46 5.88
CA GLU A 143 0.53 -4.58 5.99
C GLU A 143 0.98 -4.81 7.44
N VAL A 144 1.73 -5.92 7.66
CA VAL A 144 2.18 -6.28 9.02
C VAL A 144 3.18 -5.27 9.56
N GLY A 145 4.05 -4.77 8.70
CA GLY A 145 5.15 -3.89 9.08
C GLY A 145 4.82 -2.41 9.18
N ASP A 146 3.55 -2.04 9.00
CA ASP A 146 3.14 -0.62 8.93
C ASP A 146 3.72 0.24 10.03
N ALA A 147 4.42 1.29 9.62
CA ALA A 147 5.04 2.26 10.51
C ALA A 147 4.73 3.70 10.08
N LEU A 148 4.44 4.53 11.06
CA LEU A 148 4.33 5.97 10.92
C LEU A 148 5.67 6.63 11.23
N ILE A 149 6.08 7.60 10.42
CA ILE A 149 7.27 8.40 10.69
C ILE A 149 6.83 9.81 11.06
N TRP A 150 6.96 10.13 12.33
CA TRP A 150 6.45 11.36 12.94
C TRP A 150 7.59 12.32 13.32
N MET A 151 7.49 13.55 12.87
CA MET A 151 8.38 14.66 13.23
C MET A 151 7.62 15.65 14.12
N PRO A 152 7.72 15.54 15.45
CA PRO A 152 6.83 16.25 16.37
C PRO A 152 6.99 17.76 16.35
N LYS A 153 8.21 18.27 16.20
CA LYS A 153 8.50 19.71 16.14
C LYS A 153 8.00 20.35 14.85
N GLU A 154 8.20 19.68 13.73
CA GLU A 154 7.79 20.09 12.39
C GLU A 154 6.30 19.82 12.14
N ARG A 155 5.69 18.98 12.94
CA ARG A 155 4.30 18.49 12.81
C ARG A 155 4.04 17.85 11.44
N VAL A 156 5.03 17.13 10.93
CA VAL A 156 4.97 16.38 9.67
C VAL A 156 4.88 14.89 9.97
N LEU A 157 3.93 14.23 9.35
CA LEU A 157 3.72 12.79 9.43
C LEU A 157 3.88 12.16 8.04
N PHE A 158 4.76 11.18 7.91
CA PHE A 158 4.75 10.27 6.78
C PHE A 158 3.99 9.01 7.20
N ALA A 159 2.87 8.77 6.53
CA ALA A 159 1.92 7.76 6.97
C ALA A 159 2.07 6.41 6.24
N GLY A 160 2.89 6.34 5.18
CA GLY A 160 2.88 5.16 4.32
C GLY A 160 1.45 4.82 3.91
N ASP A 161 1.16 3.54 3.70
CA ASP A 161 -0.12 3.04 3.26
C ASP A 161 -1.17 2.86 4.38
N VAL A 162 -0.83 3.35 5.57
CA VAL A 162 -1.85 3.62 6.60
C VAL A 162 -2.82 4.70 6.13
N LEU A 163 -2.37 5.61 5.25
CA LEU A 163 -3.21 6.65 4.67
C LEU A 163 -3.13 6.68 3.14
N PHE A 164 -4.28 6.50 2.50
CA PHE A 164 -4.54 6.75 1.09
C PHE A 164 -5.39 8.02 0.95
N ARG A 165 -4.95 8.95 0.13
CA ARG A 165 -5.66 10.23 -0.05
C ARG A 165 -6.29 10.32 -1.44
N LEU A 166 -7.63 10.45 -1.50
CA LEU A 166 -8.43 10.52 -2.74
C LEU A 166 -8.22 9.32 -3.69
N CYS A 167 -7.82 8.19 -3.15
CA CYS A 167 -7.77 6.92 -3.86
C CYS A 167 -8.27 5.78 -2.95
N THR A 168 -8.82 4.74 -3.56
CA THR A 168 -9.38 3.61 -2.81
C THR A 168 -8.25 2.85 -2.13
N PRO A 169 -8.24 2.76 -0.80
CA PRO A 169 -7.19 2.06 -0.07
C PRO A 169 -7.19 0.55 -0.36
N MET A 170 -6.03 -0.05 -0.25
CA MET A 170 -5.87 -1.50 -0.27
C MET A 170 -5.48 -1.97 1.13
N GLY A 171 -6.02 -3.10 1.57
CA GLY A 171 -5.65 -3.71 2.84
C GLY A 171 -5.44 -5.21 2.63
N TRP A 172 -4.17 -5.62 2.61
CA TRP A 172 -3.81 -7.01 2.41
C TRP A 172 -3.98 -7.83 3.68
N VAL A 173 -3.63 -7.25 4.82
CA VAL A 173 -3.73 -7.86 6.15
C VAL A 173 -4.42 -6.91 7.13
N GLY A 174 -4.44 -7.25 8.42
CA GLY A 174 -5.00 -6.40 9.46
C GLY A 174 -6.52 -6.43 9.56
N THR A 175 -7.05 -5.55 10.37
CA THR A 175 -8.47 -5.41 10.64
C THR A 175 -8.91 -3.96 10.49
N TYR A 176 -10.19 -3.75 10.20
CA TYR A 176 -10.78 -2.40 10.20
C TYR A 176 -10.65 -1.72 11.56
N GLU A 177 -10.81 -2.47 12.65
CA GLU A 177 -10.68 -1.97 14.02
C GLU A 177 -9.29 -1.35 14.25
N LYS A 178 -8.24 -2.10 13.93
CA LYS A 178 -6.85 -1.62 14.09
C LYS A 178 -6.58 -0.39 13.22
N TRP A 179 -7.12 -0.38 12.00
CA TRP A 179 -6.97 0.77 11.11
C TRP A 179 -7.67 2.01 11.65
N PHE A 180 -8.90 1.85 12.21
CA PHE A 180 -9.63 2.95 12.86
C PHE A 180 -8.87 3.50 14.05
N GLU A 181 -8.38 2.64 14.96
CA GLU A 181 -7.55 3.05 16.11
C GLU A 181 -6.34 3.88 15.65
N THR A 182 -5.67 3.45 14.57
CA THR A 182 -4.50 4.16 14.06
C THR A 182 -4.86 5.51 13.44
N LEU A 183 -5.95 5.58 12.69
CA LEU A 183 -6.43 6.86 12.13
C LEU A 183 -6.88 7.82 13.24
N ASP A 184 -7.52 7.31 14.31
CA ASP A 184 -7.86 8.12 15.50
C ASP A 184 -6.60 8.63 16.21
N MET A 185 -5.57 7.81 16.38
CA MET A 185 -4.29 8.23 16.93
C MET A 185 -3.67 9.38 16.10
N ILE A 186 -3.72 9.31 14.77
CA ILE A 186 -3.25 10.40 13.90
C ILE A 186 -4.02 11.69 14.17
N VAL A 187 -5.35 11.60 14.25
CA VAL A 187 -6.23 12.78 14.41
C VAL A 187 -6.19 13.37 15.82
N ASP A 188 -6.23 12.51 16.84
CA ASP A 188 -6.46 12.94 18.22
C ASP A 188 -5.19 13.10 19.05
N GLU A 189 -4.13 12.33 18.75
CA GLU A 189 -2.89 12.33 19.52
C GLU A 189 -1.76 13.07 18.78
N LEU A 190 -1.40 12.62 17.56
CA LEU A 190 -0.27 13.19 16.81
C LEU A 190 -0.60 14.59 16.27
N LYS A 191 -1.79 14.79 15.74
CA LYS A 191 -2.29 16.09 15.23
C LYS A 191 -1.32 16.75 14.25
N PRO A 192 -0.88 16.08 13.19
CA PRO A 192 0.04 16.65 12.23
C PRO A 192 -0.58 17.85 11.50
N GLU A 193 0.27 18.81 11.11
CA GLU A 193 -0.13 19.88 10.19
C GLU A 193 -0.06 19.43 8.73
N VAL A 194 0.92 18.55 8.45
CA VAL A 194 1.10 17.98 7.11
C VAL A 194 1.23 16.48 7.24
N ILE A 195 0.45 15.76 6.42
CA ILE A 195 0.59 14.31 6.24
C ILE A 195 1.05 14.04 4.81
N VAL A 196 2.10 13.23 4.70
CA VAL A 196 2.54 12.62 3.45
C VAL A 196 1.95 11.21 3.43
N PRO A 197 0.87 10.97 2.65
CA PRO A 197 0.29 9.63 2.53
C PRO A 197 1.19 8.74 1.67
N GLY A 198 1.01 7.42 1.73
CA GLY A 198 1.67 6.51 0.80
C GLY A 198 1.20 6.76 -0.63
N HIS A 199 -0.09 6.97 -0.81
CA HIS A 199 -0.69 7.27 -2.11
C HIS A 199 -1.62 8.48 -2.04
N GLY A 200 -1.51 9.36 -3.05
CA GLY A 200 -2.34 10.54 -3.20
C GLY A 200 -1.64 11.85 -2.78
N PRO A 201 -2.35 12.97 -2.80
CA PRO A 201 -1.77 14.28 -2.49
C PRO A 201 -1.53 14.49 -1.00
N LEU A 202 -0.63 15.41 -0.67
CA LEU A 202 -0.43 15.90 0.71
C LEU A 202 -1.76 16.40 1.30
N CYS A 203 -1.92 16.21 2.61
CA CYS A 203 -3.11 16.64 3.35
C CYS A 203 -2.75 17.03 4.80
N GLY A 204 -3.75 17.48 5.54
CA GLY A 204 -3.73 17.56 7.01
C GLY A 204 -4.51 16.38 7.62
N VAL A 205 -4.96 16.55 8.86
CA VAL A 205 -5.74 15.54 9.59
C VAL A 205 -7.09 15.19 8.92
N GLU A 206 -7.60 16.10 8.07
CA GLU A 206 -8.82 15.85 7.29
C GLU A 206 -8.68 14.63 6.38
N GLY A 207 -7.48 14.34 5.86
CA GLY A 207 -7.23 13.14 5.05
C GLY A 207 -7.45 11.85 5.83
N ALA A 208 -6.98 11.78 7.09
CA ALA A 208 -7.21 10.63 7.97
C ALA A 208 -8.69 10.50 8.35
N THR A 209 -9.35 11.61 8.67
CA THR A 209 -10.79 11.64 8.98
C THR A 209 -11.63 11.16 7.80
N GLU A 210 -11.32 11.63 6.60
CA GLU A 210 -12.06 11.26 5.38
C GLU A 210 -11.86 9.80 5.00
N MET A 211 -10.62 9.30 5.10
CA MET A 211 -10.35 7.88 4.87
C MET A 211 -11.05 6.99 5.90
N LYS A 212 -11.05 7.37 7.19
CA LYS A 212 -11.80 6.65 8.22
C LYS A 212 -13.29 6.60 7.88
N ALA A 213 -13.89 7.73 7.52
CA ALA A 213 -15.30 7.80 7.12
C ALA A 213 -15.61 6.90 5.92
N TYR A 214 -14.71 6.83 4.93
CA TYR A 214 -14.81 5.90 3.81
C TYR A 214 -14.80 4.44 4.29
N LEU A 215 -13.84 4.06 5.10
CA LEU A 215 -13.71 2.69 5.61
C LEU A 215 -14.93 2.29 6.46
N GLU A 216 -15.43 3.18 7.32
CA GLU A 216 -16.66 2.96 8.10
C GLU A 216 -17.87 2.77 7.19
N TYR A 217 -18.02 3.61 6.18
CA TYR A 217 -19.08 3.49 5.18
C TYR A 217 -19.05 2.13 4.48
N VAL A 218 -17.87 1.74 3.97
CA VAL A 218 -17.71 0.47 3.25
C VAL A 218 -17.99 -0.72 4.17
N ARG A 219 -17.50 -0.70 5.41
CA ARG A 219 -17.74 -1.78 6.40
C ARG A 219 -19.24 -1.92 6.70
N ASN A 220 -19.95 -0.81 6.89
CA ASN A 220 -21.38 -0.81 7.18
C ASN A 220 -22.22 -1.33 6.00
N GLU A 221 -21.96 -0.84 4.79
CA GLU A 221 -22.64 -1.35 3.58
C GLU A 221 -22.32 -2.82 3.33
N SER A 222 -21.07 -3.22 3.57
CA SER A 222 -20.64 -4.62 3.48
C SER A 222 -21.43 -5.51 4.40
N ARG A 223 -21.75 -5.06 5.62
CA ARG A 223 -22.56 -5.81 6.58
C ARG A 223 -23.96 -6.07 6.03
N ALA A 224 -24.60 -5.04 5.46
CA ALA A 224 -25.92 -5.16 4.88
C ALA A 224 -25.98 -6.15 3.69
N PHE A 225 -24.92 -6.22 2.88
CA PHE A 225 -24.81 -7.20 1.79
C PHE A 225 -24.49 -8.61 2.30
N PHE A 226 -23.62 -8.71 3.30
CA PHE A 226 -23.24 -9.98 3.91
C PHE A 226 -24.46 -10.69 4.53
N ASP A 227 -25.29 -9.95 5.28
CA ASP A 227 -26.49 -10.48 5.93
C ASP A 227 -27.57 -10.91 4.92
N LYS A 228 -27.54 -10.35 3.69
CA LYS A 228 -28.36 -10.80 2.55
C LYS A 228 -27.75 -11.99 1.80
N GLY A 229 -26.59 -12.51 2.21
CA GLY A 229 -25.92 -13.66 1.60
C GLY A 229 -25.22 -13.37 0.26
N LEU A 230 -24.98 -12.10 -0.10
CA LEU A 230 -24.23 -11.76 -1.31
C LEU A 230 -22.75 -12.12 -1.14
N LYS A 231 -22.11 -12.56 -2.21
CA LYS A 231 -20.66 -12.68 -2.26
C LYS A 231 -20.00 -11.28 -2.36
N ALA A 232 -18.77 -11.14 -1.87
CA ALA A 232 -18.05 -9.87 -1.87
C ALA A 232 -17.96 -9.22 -3.27
N GLY A 233 -17.65 -9.99 -4.32
CA GLY A 233 -17.63 -9.48 -5.69
C GLY A 233 -19.01 -9.00 -6.20
N GLU A 234 -20.12 -9.63 -5.76
CA GLU A 234 -21.46 -9.16 -6.09
C GLU A 234 -21.80 -7.86 -5.35
N ALA A 235 -21.40 -7.77 -4.07
CA ALA A 235 -21.56 -6.56 -3.27
C ALA A 235 -20.74 -5.40 -3.87
N ALA A 236 -19.49 -5.66 -4.26
CA ALA A 236 -18.59 -4.65 -4.86
C ALA A 236 -19.14 -4.04 -6.16
N ARG A 237 -19.87 -4.82 -6.95
CA ARG A 237 -20.54 -4.31 -8.16
C ARG A 237 -21.81 -3.52 -7.87
N LYS A 238 -22.40 -3.68 -6.68
CA LYS A 238 -23.70 -3.08 -6.31
C LYS A 238 -23.59 -1.89 -5.37
N ILE A 239 -22.52 -1.82 -4.58
CA ILE A 239 -22.34 -0.75 -3.62
C ILE A 239 -22.33 0.61 -4.33
N ASP A 240 -23.10 1.55 -3.81
CA ASP A 240 -23.02 2.95 -4.22
C ASP A 240 -21.81 3.59 -3.51
N LEU A 241 -20.88 4.15 -4.25
CA LEU A 241 -19.71 4.80 -3.69
C LEU A 241 -20.01 6.21 -3.15
N GLY A 242 -21.17 6.77 -3.52
CA GLY A 242 -21.59 8.10 -3.06
C GLY A 242 -20.49 9.16 -3.26
N PRO A 243 -20.07 9.87 -2.21
CA PRO A 243 -19.06 10.92 -2.32
C PRO A 243 -17.64 10.40 -2.67
N TYR A 244 -17.42 9.11 -2.63
CA TYR A 244 -16.13 8.46 -2.93
C TYR A 244 -16.02 7.98 -4.37
N SER A 245 -17.04 8.23 -5.21
CA SER A 245 -17.08 7.78 -6.61
C SER A 245 -15.96 8.37 -7.48
N ASP A 246 -15.47 9.56 -7.12
CA ASP A 246 -14.42 10.28 -7.83
C ASP A 246 -13.01 9.96 -7.32
N TRP A 247 -12.90 9.09 -6.32
CA TRP A 247 -11.58 8.62 -5.86
C TRP A 247 -10.94 7.75 -6.93
N LEU A 248 -9.62 7.79 -7.01
CA LEU A 248 -8.86 6.93 -7.93
C LEU A 248 -9.04 5.45 -7.57
N CYS A 249 -8.98 4.59 -8.57
CA CYS A 249 -9.06 3.13 -8.44
C CYS A 249 -10.30 2.61 -7.69
N PRO A 250 -11.52 3.10 -8.01
CA PRO A 250 -12.73 2.75 -7.26
C PRO A 250 -13.11 1.26 -7.36
N GLU A 251 -12.56 0.52 -8.32
CA GLU A 251 -12.72 -0.94 -8.47
C GLU A 251 -12.04 -1.75 -7.36
N ARG A 252 -11.03 -1.16 -6.69
CA ARG A 252 -10.36 -1.77 -5.53
C ARG A 252 -11.29 -1.94 -4.32
N ILE A 253 -12.50 -1.36 -4.36
CA ILE A 253 -13.56 -1.57 -3.37
C ILE A 253 -13.84 -3.04 -3.08
N TYR A 254 -13.59 -3.95 -4.05
CA TYR A 254 -13.70 -5.39 -3.82
C TYR A 254 -12.84 -5.85 -2.65
N MET A 255 -11.61 -5.37 -2.55
CA MET A 255 -10.70 -5.76 -1.48
C MET A 255 -11.22 -5.30 -0.12
N ASN A 256 -11.72 -4.07 -0.03
CA ASN A 256 -12.27 -3.55 1.22
C ASN A 256 -13.50 -4.33 1.67
N ILE A 257 -14.40 -4.68 0.75
CA ILE A 257 -15.58 -5.50 1.06
C ILE A 257 -15.16 -6.93 1.46
N GLU A 258 -14.24 -7.57 0.74
CA GLU A 258 -13.78 -8.92 1.11
C GLU A 258 -13.04 -8.91 2.45
N ARG A 259 -12.28 -7.84 2.78
CA ARG A 259 -11.68 -7.66 4.11
C ARG A 259 -12.76 -7.61 5.19
N ALA A 260 -13.81 -6.80 5.03
CA ALA A 260 -14.94 -6.77 5.95
C ALA A 260 -15.62 -8.14 6.09
N TYR A 261 -15.81 -8.85 4.98
CA TYR A 261 -16.40 -10.19 4.98
C TYR A 261 -15.55 -11.20 5.72
N ARG A 262 -14.21 -11.13 5.60
CA ARG A 262 -13.29 -11.99 6.36
C ARG A 262 -13.42 -11.76 7.86
N GLU A 263 -13.53 -10.50 8.30
CA GLU A 263 -13.81 -10.18 9.71
C GLU A 263 -15.16 -10.73 10.16
N PHE A 264 -16.23 -10.58 9.36
CA PHE A 264 -17.54 -11.08 9.70
C PHE A 264 -17.58 -12.63 9.81
N ARG A 265 -16.69 -13.31 9.10
CA ARG A 265 -16.50 -14.76 9.19
C ARG A 265 -15.50 -15.18 10.28
N ASN A 266 -14.92 -14.24 11.04
CA ASN A 266 -13.85 -14.45 12.00
C ASN A 266 -12.64 -15.19 11.40
N GLU A 267 -12.27 -14.86 10.17
CA GLU A 267 -11.06 -15.39 9.53
C GLU A 267 -9.80 -14.73 10.10
N PRO A 268 -8.63 -15.43 10.12
CA PRO A 268 -7.37 -14.80 10.51
C PRO A 268 -7.08 -13.53 9.69
N PHE A 269 -6.56 -12.49 10.36
CA PHE A 269 -6.28 -11.20 9.73
C PHE A 269 -5.23 -11.29 8.62
N ASP A 270 -4.34 -12.27 8.71
CA ASP A 270 -3.23 -12.54 7.78
C ASP A 270 -3.54 -13.67 6.79
N LYS A 271 -4.80 -14.09 6.69
CA LYS A 271 -5.20 -15.13 5.73
C LYS A 271 -4.77 -14.73 4.31
N PRO A 272 -3.98 -15.56 3.60
CA PRO A 272 -3.52 -15.23 2.26
C PRO A 272 -4.65 -14.91 1.29
N TRP A 273 -4.40 -13.98 0.39
CA TRP A 273 -5.29 -13.68 -0.72
C TRP A 273 -5.03 -14.64 -1.89
N ASP A 274 -6.10 -15.05 -2.54
CA ASP A 274 -6.02 -15.65 -3.87
C ASP A 274 -5.85 -14.51 -4.88
N GLN A 275 -4.61 -14.24 -5.26
CA GLN A 275 -4.26 -13.11 -6.14
C GLN A 275 -5.02 -13.16 -7.46
N ALA A 276 -5.08 -14.34 -8.12
CA ALA A 276 -5.76 -14.50 -9.40
C ALA A 276 -7.26 -14.13 -9.27
N LYS A 277 -7.92 -14.64 -8.24
CA LYS A 277 -9.31 -14.30 -7.94
C LYS A 277 -9.46 -12.82 -7.60
N THR A 278 -8.54 -12.24 -6.85
CA THR A 278 -8.59 -10.84 -6.43
C THR A 278 -8.54 -9.92 -7.63
N PHE A 279 -7.56 -10.09 -8.51
CA PHE A 279 -7.44 -9.28 -9.73
C PHE A 279 -8.61 -9.51 -10.69
N ASP A 280 -9.13 -10.74 -10.78
CA ASP A 280 -10.33 -11.02 -11.58
C ASP A 280 -11.58 -10.31 -11.04
N GLU A 281 -11.77 -10.23 -9.73
CA GLU A 281 -12.93 -9.52 -9.15
C GLU A 281 -12.76 -7.99 -9.28
N ILE A 282 -11.56 -7.43 -9.08
CA ILE A 282 -11.25 -6.02 -9.37
C ILE A 282 -11.59 -5.71 -10.84
N TYR A 283 -11.11 -6.54 -11.78
CA TYR A 283 -11.43 -6.41 -13.21
C TYR A 283 -12.94 -6.45 -13.50
N ARG A 284 -13.68 -7.36 -12.87
CA ARG A 284 -15.14 -7.45 -13.03
C ARG A 284 -15.85 -6.23 -12.46
N VAL A 285 -15.39 -5.68 -11.34
CA VAL A 285 -15.95 -4.44 -10.79
C VAL A 285 -15.71 -3.26 -11.72
N ALA A 286 -14.49 -3.10 -12.24
CA ALA A 286 -14.16 -2.05 -13.21
C ALA A 286 -15.07 -2.15 -14.45
N ARG A 287 -15.19 -3.34 -15.02
CA ARG A 287 -16.07 -3.58 -16.19
C ARG A 287 -17.53 -3.27 -15.91
N ALA A 288 -18.03 -3.63 -14.73
CA ALA A 288 -19.41 -3.36 -14.35
C ALA A 288 -19.67 -1.86 -14.13
N ARG A 289 -18.65 -1.09 -13.76
CA ARG A 289 -18.70 0.37 -13.60
C ARG A 289 -18.37 1.14 -14.89
N GLY A 290 -17.97 0.45 -15.97
CA GLY A 290 -17.61 1.07 -17.24
C GLY A 290 -16.29 1.85 -17.20
N ILE A 291 -15.37 1.49 -16.28
CA ILE A 291 -14.05 2.11 -16.13
C ILE A 291 -12.95 1.16 -16.59
N VAL A 292 -11.78 1.73 -16.91
CA VAL A 292 -10.58 0.96 -17.18
C VAL A 292 -10.01 0.51 -15.83
N PRO A 293 -9.75 -0.80 -15.63
CA PRO A 293 -9.19 -1.26 -14.38
C PRO A 293 -7.76 -0.75 -14.18
N THR A 294 -7.43 -0.43 -12.94
CA THR A 294 -6.08 -0.06 -12.49
C THR A 294 -5.67 -0.99 -11.34
N PHE A 295 -4.44 -1.53 -11.39
CA PHE A 295 -3.97 -2.58 -10.50
C PHE A 295 -2.78 -2.13 -9.66
#